data_eea27cc7cdde412693d59df296092508
#
_entry.id   eea27cc7cdde412693d59df296092508
#
_cell.length_a   1.000
_cell.length_b   1.000
_cell.length_c   1.000
_cell.angle_alpha   90.00
_cell.angle_beta   90.00
_cell.angle_gamma   90.00
#
_symmetry.space_group_name_H-M   'P 1'
#
loop_
_entity.id
_entity.type
_entity.pdbx_description
1 polymer ?
#
loop_
_entity_poly.entity_id
_entity_poly.type
_entity_poly.pdbx_seq_one_letter_code
_entity_poly.pdbx_strand_id
1 'polypeptide(L)'
;MKAAIVSVSMGVMEPLLSKLSKLLDEEYDKLRGVSKQIKFLRDELSAISPALQMLADADELNPQMKHWRDQVRELAYDIEDCIDAFMARADREDGGPTGIWGLFHQFNKMIARHEIANEIEELKARAIEVSERNKRYNFVELASNSSRTSALDPRLPALYEEIDRLVGIGDEWIISKT
;
A
#
# COMPACT_ATOMS: atom_id res chain seq x y z
N MET A 1 -10.25 17.96 1.38
CA MET A 1 -10.60 16.64 0.87
C MET A 1 -9.38 15.71 0.66
N LYS A 2 -8.12 16.20 0.63
CA LYS A 2 -6.90 15.37 0.44
C LYS A 2 -6.60 14.43 1.61
N ALA A 3 -6.80 14.84 2.86
CA ALA A 3 -6.52 14.03 4.04
C ALA A 3 -7.40 12.78 4.20
N ALA A 4 -8.63 12.79 3.69
CA ALA A 4 -9.56 11.67 3.83
C ALA A 4 -9.19 10.45 2.96
N ILE A 5 -8.64 10.67 1.76
CA ILE A 5 -8.29 9.58 0.83
C ILE A 5 -7.02 8.85 1.29
N VAL A 6 -6.11 9.59 1.91
CA VAL A 6 -4.87 9.07 2.48
C VAL A 6 -5.14 8.23 3.71
N SER A 7 -6.03 8.70 4.58
CA SER A 7 -6.48 7.98 5.78
C SER A 7 -7.07 6.60 5.47
N VAL A 8 -7.73 6.42 4.31
CA VAL A 8 -8.34 5.15 3.93
C VAL A 8 -7.30 4.07 3.58
N SER A 9 -6.21 4.42 2.89
CA SER A 9 -5.17 3.43 2.51
C SER A 9 -4.37 2.94 3.71
N MET A 10 -4.09 3.82 4.68
CA MET A 10 -3.45 3.46 5.96
C MET A 10 -4.43 2.76 6.91
N GLY A 11 -5.72 3.15 6.86
CA GLY A 11 -6.76 2.58 7.71
C GLY A 11 -7.03 1.09 7.48
N VAL A 12 -6.67 0.55 6.32
CA VAL A 12 -6.81 -0.88 5.99
C VAL A 12 -5.52 -1.66 6.31
N MET A 13 -4.36 -1.04 6.11
CA MET A 13 -3.08 -1.74 6.21
C MET A 13 -2.74 -2.19 7.64
N GLU A 14 -2.86 -1.31 8.62
CA GLU A 14 -2.52 -1.64 10.01
C GLU A 14 -3.44 -2.71 10.63
N PRO A 15 -4.78 -2.64 10.48
CA PRO A 15 -5.67 -3.70 10.93
C PRO A 15 -5.35 -5.04 10.27
N LEU A 16 -5.07 -5.06 8.96
CA LEU A 16 -4.70 -6.26 8.23
C LEU A 16 -3.40 -6.86 8.74
N LEU A 17 -2.33 -6.07 8.91
CA LEU A 17 -1.06 -6.52 9.46
C LEU A 17 -1.21 -7.08 10.88
N SER A 18 -2.01 -6.43 11.72
CA SER A 18 -2.33 -6.90 13.06
C SER A 18 -3.07 -8.25 13.02
N LYS A 19 -4.07 -8.37 12.13
CA LYS A 19 -4.83 -9.60 11.92
C LYS A 19 -3.95 -10.76 11.46
N LEU A 20 -3.09 -10.54 10.46
CA LEU A 20 -2.16 -11.55 9.97
C LEU A 20 -1.17 -11.99 11.04
N SER A 21 -0.65 -11.06 11.84
CA SER A 21 0.26 -11.37 12.93
C SER A 21 -0.42 -12.22 14.02
N LYS A 22 -1.63 -11.81 14.42
CA LYS A 22 -2.43 -12.55 15.40
C LYS A 22 -2.75 -13.97 14.92
N LEU A 23 -3.13 -14.13 13.66
CA LEU A 23 -3.39 -15.44 13.07
C LEU A 23 -2.14 -16.35 13.07
N LEU A 24 -1.00 -15.80 12.78
CA LEU A 24 0.27 -16.54 12.79
C LEU A 24 0.68 -16.96 14.21
N ASP A 25 0.35 -16.16 15.22
CA ASP A 25 0.74 -16.42 16.61
C ASP A 25 -0.28 -17.33 17.33
N GLU A 26 -1.59 -17.10 17.14
CA GLU A 26 -2.64 -17.76 17.93
C GLU A 26 -3.28 -18.96 17.19
N GLU A 27 -3.36 -18.93 15.86
CA GLU A 27 -4.12 -19.87 15.04
C GLU A 27 -3.23 -20.69 14.10
N TYR A 28 -1.95 -20.83 14.44
CA TYR A 28 -0.95 -21.49 13.58
C TYR A 28 -1.37 -22.90 13.14
N ASP A 29 -2.01 -23.66 14.00
CA ASP A 29 -2.47 -25.03 13.69
C ASP A 29 -3.56 -25.03 12.62
N LYS A 30 -4.44 -24.03 12.58
CA LYS A 30 -5.47 -23.86 11.55
C LYS A 30 -4.86 -23.49 10.20
N LEU A 31 -3.70 -22.81 10.21
CA LEU A 31 -2.99 -22.37 9.02
C LEU A 31 -2.12 -23.45 8.36
N ARG A 32 -2.29 -24.72 8.74
CA ARG A 32 -1.53 -25.84 8.16
C ARG A 32 -1.56 -25.82 6.64
N GLY A 33 -0.36 -25.74 6.03
CA GLY A 33 -0.15 -25.70 4.58
C GLY A 33 -0.07 -24.31 3.95
N VAL A 34 -0.58 -23.26 4.62
CA VAL A 34 -0.58 -21.87 4.09
C VAL A 34 0.16 -20.86 4.98
N SER A 35 0.62 -21.28 6.16
CA SER A 35 1.29 -20.40 7.14
C SER A 35 2.51 -19.66 6.58
N LYS A 36 3.29 -20.31 5.72
CA LYS A 36 4.47 -19.70 5.08
C LYS A 36 4.09 -18.59 4.11
N GLN A 37 3.03 -18.80 3.35
CA GLN A 37 2.51 -17.84 2.39
C GLN A 37 1.89 -16.63 3.11
N ILE A 38 1.13 -16.87 4.17
CA ILE A 38 0.54 -15.81 5.01
C ILE A 38 1.65 -15.01 5.68
N LYS A 39 2.68 -15.65 6.20
CA LYS A 39 3.86 -14.96 6.73
C LYS A 39 4.52 -14.10 5.68
N PHE A 40 4.71 -14.63 4.47
CA PHE A 40 5.28 -13.88 3.36
C PHE A 40 4.44 -12.64 3.02
N LEU A 41 3.10 -12.79 2.91
CA LEU A 41 2.20 -11.66 2.65
C LEU A 41 2.30 -10.58 3.72
N ARG A 42 2.31 -10.97 5.01
CA ARG A 42 2.50 -10.04 6.11
C ARG A 42 3.83 -9.28 5.99
N ASP A 43 4.92 -9.98 5.70
CA ASP A 43 6.26 -9.41 5.62
C ASP A 43 6.37 -8.44 4.42
N GLU A 44 5.80 -8.78 3.25
CA GLU A 44 5.74 -7.88 2.08
C GLU A 44 4.87 -6.63 2.33
N LEU A 45 3.68 -6.80 2.92
CA LEU A 45 2.81 -5.69 3.28
C LEU A 45 3.47 -4.76 4.31
N SER A 46 4.18 -5.33 5.28
CA SER A 46 4.95 -4.56 6.27
C SER A 46 6.07 -3.74 5.61
N ALA A 47 6.74 -4.31 4.60
CA ALA A 47 7.77 -3.60 3.83
C ALA A 47 7.22 -2.47 2.95
N ILE A 48 5.99 -2.61 2.46
CA ILE A 48 5.29 -1.61 1.63
C ILE A 48 4.71 -0.46 2.49
N SER A 49 4.32 -0.74 3.74
CA SER A 49 3.63 0.21 4.62
C SER A 49 4.32 1.57 4.79
N PRO A 50 5.66 1.66 5.00
CA PRO A 50 6.35 2.94 5.09
C PRO A 50 6.27 3.77 3.80
N ALA A 51 6.32 3.13 2.63
CA ALA A 51 6.19 3.80 1.35
C ALA A 51 4.79 4.40 1.17
N LEU A 52 3.74 3.67 1.58
CA LEU A 52 2.37 4.19 1.61
C LEU A 52 2.24 5.41 2.53
N GLN A 53 2.87 5.37 3.70
CA GLN A 53 2.83 6.47 4.65
C GLN A 53 3.50 7.72 4.06
N MET A 54 4.65 7.58 3.42
CA MET A 54 5.31 8.71 2.74
C MET A 54 4.46 9.30 1.61
N LEU A 55 3.74 8.47 0.85
CA LEU A 55 2.78 8.95 -0.15
C LEU A 55 1.58 9.64 0.49
N ALA A 56 1.22 9.23 1.70
CA ALA A 56 0.16 9.84 2.49
C ALA A 56 0.50 11.28 2.88
N ASP A 57 1.74 11.51 3.25
CA ASP A 57 2.24 12.81 3.71
C ASP A 57 2.65 13.74 2.56
N ALA A 58 2.71 13.25 1.32
CA ALA A 58 3.08 14.03 0.15
C ALA A 58 1.95 14.98 -0.30
N ASP A 59 2.30 16.26 -0.52
CA ASP A 59 1.35 17.29 -0.94
C ASP A 59 0.72 17.01 -2.31
N GLU A 60 1.53 16.49 -3.24
CA GLU A 60 1.09 16.14 -4.59
C GLU A 60 1.60 14.76 -5.01
N LEU A 61 0.67 13.91 -5.42
CA LEU A 61 0.98 12.60 -5.99
C LEU A 61 0.85 12.65 -7.51
N ASN A 62 1.87 12.18 -8.21
CA ASN A 62 1.75 11.95 -9.64
C ASN A 62 0.78 10.78 -9.94
N PRO A 63 0.31 10.65 -11.20
CA PRO A 63 -0.64 9.59 -11.56
C PRO A 63 -0.14 8.16 -11.29
N GLN A 64 1.16 7.91 -11.43
CA GLN A 64 1.76 6.60 -11.18
C GLN A 64 1.75 6.23 -9.70
N MET A 65 2.08 7.20 -8.82
CA MET A 65 2.00 7.03 -7.36
C MET A 65 0.57 6.75 -6.90
N LYS A 66 -0.41 7.48 -7.45
CA LYS A 66 -1.84 7.26 -7.17
C LYS A 66 -2.25 5.85 -7.57
N HIS A 67 -1.90 5.44 -8.78
CA HIS A 67 -2.22 4.10 -9.28
C HIS A 67 -1.58 3.00 -8.42
N TRP A 68 -0.30 3.13 -8.06
CA TRP A 68 0.38 2.17 -7.20
C TRP A 68 -0.27 2.09 -5.81
N ARG A 69 -0.58 3.23 -5.19
CA ARG A 69 -1.30 3.29 -3.91
C ARG A 69 -2.64 2.56 -3.98
N ASP A 70 -3.40 2.78 -5.06
CA ASP A 70 -4.71 2.16 -5.25
C ASP A 70 -4.57 0.65 -5.44
N GLN A 71 -3.54 0.17 -6.15
CA GLN A 71 -3.22 -1.25 -6.27
C GLN A 71 -2.87 -1.90 -4.92
N VAL A 72 -2.07 -1.22 -4.09
CA VAL A 72 -1.75 -1.70 -2.74
C VAL A 72 -3.02 -1.83 -1.90
N ARG A 73 -3.92 -0.85 -1.98
CA ARG A 73 -5.19 -0.87 -1.25
C ARG A 73 -6.08 -2.03 -1.70
N GLU A 74 -6.24 -2.23 -2.99
CA GLU A 74 -7.00 -3.36 -3.54
C GLU A 74 -6.41 -4.69 -3.10
N LEU A 75 -5.09 -4.84 -3.18
CA LEU A 75 -4.40 -6.03 -2.70
C LEU A 75 -4.66 -6.28 -1.21
N ALA A 76 -4.66 -5.25 -0.38
CA ALA A 76 -4.91 -5.39 1.05
C ALA A 76 -6.35 -5.88 1.33
N TYR A 77 -7.35 -5.38 0.62
CA TYR A 77 -8.73 -5.86 0.72
C TYR A 77 -8.87 -7.31 0.24
N ASP A 78 -8.27 -7.65 -0.90
CA ASP A 78 -8.33 -9.03 -1.43
C ASP A 78 -7.67 -10.03 -0.46
N ILE A 79 -6.56 -9.65 0.18
CA ILE A 79 -5.93 -10.46 1.21
C ILE A 79 -6.85 -10.61 2.44
N GLU A 80 -7.47 -9.53 2.89
CA GLU A 80 -8.40 -9.56 4.03
C GLU A 80 -9.58 -10.51 3.75
N ASP A 81 -10.21 -10.38 2.60
CA ASP A 81 -11.33 -11.20 2.17
C ASP A 81 -10.95 -12.68 2.06
N CYS A 82 -9.80 -12.99 1.47
CA CYS A 82 -9.27 -14.35 1.36
C CYS A 82 -9.02 -14.97 2.75
N ILE A 83 -8.41 -14.22 3.67
CA ILE A 83 -8.15 -14.68 5.04
C ILE A 83 -9.45 -14.89 5.81
N ASP A 84 -10.44 -14.00 5.67
CA ASP A 84 -11.74 -14.16 6.32
C ASP A 84 -12.49 -15.38 5.80
N ALA A 85 -12.47 -15.60 4.48
CA ALA A 85 -13.03 -16.81 3.88
C ALA A 85 -12.34 -18.08 4.38
N PHE A 86 -11.01 -18.05 4.52
CA PHE A 86 -10.23 -19.16 5.07
C PHE A 86 -10.63 -19.46 6.52
N MET A 87 -10.66 -18.45 7.38
CA MET A 87 -10.99 -18.61 8.80
C MET A 87 -12.43 -19.08 9.00
N ALA A 88 -13.39 -18.51 8.27
CA ALA A 88 -14.78 -18.94 8.32
C ALA A 88 -14.99 -20.41 7.93
N ARG A 89 -14.14 -20.93 7.05
CA ARG A 89 -14.14 -22.35 6.68
C ARG A 89 -13.45 -23.22 7.73
N ALA A 90 -12.33 -22.76 8.28
CA ALA A 90 -11.61 -23.46 9.33
C ALA A 90 -12.47 -23.66 10.59
N ASP A 91 -13.23 -22.66 11.00
CA ASP A 91 -14.09 -22.71 12.17
C ASP A 91 -15.29 -23.66 12.00
N ARG A 92 -15.74 -23.92 10.77
CA ARG A 92 -16.80 -24.91 10.48
C ARG A 92 -16.32 -26.37 10.52
N GLU A 93 -15.01 -26.59 10.65
CA GLU A 93 -14.41 -27.91 10.58
C GLU A 93 -14.54 -28.76 11.84
N ASP A 94 -14.90 -28.17 12.98
CA ASP A 94 -14.95 -28.88 14.27
C ASP A 94 -16.22 -29.70 14.52
N GLY A 95 -17.17 -29.76 13.57
CA GLY A 95 -18.48 -30.43 13.76
C GLY A 95 -18.95 -31.33 12.61
N GLY A 96 -18.07 -31.95 11.83
CA GLY A 96 -18.45 -32.71 10.64
C GLY A 96 -19.16 -34.05 10.90
N PRO A 97 -20.12 -34.49 10.01
CA PRO A 97 -20.84 -35.73 10.12
C PRO A 97 -19.94 -36.95 9.92
N THR A 98 -20.20 -38.01 10.67
CA THR A 98 -19.53 -39.30 10.55
C THR A 98 -20.17 -40.20 9.48
N GLY A 99 -19.41 -41.05 8.78
CA GLY A 99 -19.91 -41.99 7.80
C GLY A 99 -19.58 -41.63 6.34
N ILE A 100 -20.36 -42.18 5.39
CA ILE A 100 -20.16 -41.92 3.92
C ILE A 100 -20.30 -40.42 3.56
N TRP A 101 -21.15 -39.70 4.26
CA TRP A 101 -21.27 -38.25 4.16
C TRP A 101 -20.03 -37.53 4.66
N GLY A 102 -19.29 -38.09 5.61
CA GLY A 102 -18.00 -37.59 6.08
C GLY A 102 -16.92 -37.65 4.99
N LEU A 103 -16.92 -38.70 4.16
CA LEU A 103 -15.98 -38.80 3.02
C LEU A 103 -16.23 -37.75 1.96
N PHE A 104 -17.52 -37.51 1.62
CA PHE A 104 -17.90 -36.43 0.71
C PHE A 104 -17.54 -35.05 1.27
N HIS A 105 -17.75 -34.87 2.57
CA HIS A 105 -17.40 -33.63 3.26
C HIS A 105 -15.88 -33.43 3.26
N GLN A 106 -15.10 -34.50 3.51
CA GLN A 106 -13.64 -34.46 3.51
C GLN A 106 -13.06 -34.19 2.11
N PHE A 107 -13.70 -34.70 1.06
CA PHE A 107 -13.31 -34.44 -0.33
C PHE A 107 -13.58 -32.98 -0.73
N ASN A 108 -14.77 -32.47 -0.43
CA ASN A 108 -15.11 -31.04 -0.65
C ASN A 108 -14.21 -30.11 0.16
N LYS A 109 -13.82 -30.52 1.36
CA LYS A 109 -12.86 -29.84 2.24
C LYS A 109 -11.46 -29.76 1.60
N MET A 110 -11.00 -30.84 0.99
CA MET A 110 -9.70 -30.88 0.31
C MET A 110 -9.67 -29.97 -0.93
N ILE A 111 -10.76 -29.94 -1.72
CA ILE A 111 -10.91 -29.04 -2.87
C ILE A 111 -10.92 -27.57 -2.41
N ALA A 112 -11.72 -27.25 -1.41
CA ALA A 112 -11.83 -25.88 -0.87
C ALA A 112 -10.50 -25.37 -0.29
N ARG A 113 -9.70 -26.23 0.34
CA ARG A 113 -8.34 -25.89 0.80
C ARG A 113 -7.40 -25.63 -0.35
N HIS A 114 -7.53 -26.40 -1.43
CA HIS A 114 -6.69 -26.22 -2.62
C HIS A 114 -7.02 -24.90 -3.34
N GLU A 115 -8.28 -24.55 -3.45
CA GLU A 115 -8.73 -23.27 -4.02
C GLU A 115 -8.15 -22.09 -3.24
N ILE A 116 -8.26 -22.08 -1.90
CA ILE A 116 -7.71 -21.01 -1.06
C ILE A 116 -6.18 -20.98 -1.13
N ALA A 117 -5.51 -22.13 -1.16
CA ALA A 117 -4.07 -22.14 -1.31
C ALA A 117 -3.61 -21.53 -2.64
N ASN A 118 -4.34 -21.75 -3.72
CA ASN A 118 -4.08 -21.13 -5.02
C ASN A 118 -4.34 -19.62 -4.97
N GLU A 119 -5.44 -19.19 -4.36
CA GLU A 119 -5.75 -17.77 -4.19
C GLU A 119 -4.67 -17.03 -3.38
N ILE A 120 -4.17 -17.64 -2.30
CA ILE A 120 -3.08 -17.09 -1.51
C ILE A 120 -1.77 -17.00 -2.34
N GLU A 121 -1.48 -17.97 -3.21
CA GLU A 121 -0.32 -17.91 -4.10
C GLU A 121 -0.47 -16.81 -5.17
N GLU A 122 -1.68 -16.56 -5.68
CA GLU A 122 -1.97 -15.43 -6.58
C GLU A 122 -1.78 -14.09 -5.87
N LEU A 123 -2.30 -13.96 -4.65
CA LEU A 123 -2.13 -12.76 -3.83
C LEU A 123 -0.65 -12.50 -3.52
N LYS A 124 0.12 -13.55 -3.25
CA LYS A 124 1.57 -13.46 -3.06
C LYS A 124 2.28 -12.97 -4.32
N ALA A 125 1.92 -13.49 -5.50
CA ALA A 125 2.50 -13.03 -6.77
C ALA A 125 2.19 -11.53 -7.00
N ARG A 126 0.97 -11.10 -6.72
CA ARG A 126 0.56 -9.68 -6.81
C ARG A 126 1.30 -8.81 -5.78
N ALA A 127 1.52 -9.29 -4.57
CA ALA A 127 2.29 -8.57 -3.56
C ALA A 127 3.75 -8.35 -4.01
N ILE A 128 4.38 -9.36 -4.59
CA ILE A 128 5.72 -9.25 -5.18
C ILE A 128 5.72 -8.21 -6.30
N GLU A 129 4.77 -8.26 -7.22
CA GLU A 129 4.68 -7.33 -8.35
C GLU A 129 4.55 -5.87 -7.88
N VAL A 130 3.70 -5.63 -6.89
CA VAL A 130 3.48 -4.29 -6.30
C VAL A 130 4.74 -3.80 -5.58
N SER A 131 5.43 -4.68 -4.85
CA SER A 131 6.70 -4.38 -4.17
C SER A 131 7.82 -4.06 -5.16
N GLU A 132 7.97 -4.86 -6.22
CA GLU A 132 8.96 -4.62 -7.27
C GLU A 132 8.68 -3.33 -8.06
N ARG A 133 7.41 -3.01 -8.27
CA ARG A 133 7.01 -1.77 -8.91
C ARG A 133 7.43 -0.55 -8.10
N ASN A 134 7.25 -0.60 -6.77
CA ASN A 134 7.75 0.43 -5.86
C ASN A 134 9.28 0.60 -5.97
N LYS A 135 10.03 -0.51 -5.93
CA LYS A 135 11.50 -0.49 -6.07
C LYS A 135 11.94 0.08 -7.41
N ARG A 136 11.29 -0.31 -8.51
CA ARG A 136 11.63 0.11 -9.88
C ARG A 136 11.42 1.60 -10.11
N TYR A 137 10.35 2.16 -9.59
CA TYR A 137 10.00 3.58 -9.78
C TYR A 137 10.46 4.47 -8.64
N ASN A 138 11.00 3.88 -7.56
CA ASN A 138 11.51 4.60 -6.39
C ASN A 138 10.53 5.67 -5.86
N PHE A 139 9.27 5.28 -5.66
CA PHE A 139 8.20 6.20 -5.28
C PHE A 139 8.48 6.94 -3.98
N VAL A 140 9.23 6.33 -3.07
CA VAL A 140 9.67 6.94 -1.81
C VAL A 140 10.54 8.17 -2.06
N GLU A 141 11.54 8.07 -2.94
CA GLU A 141 12.43 9.18 -3.28
C GLU A 141 11.70 10.27 -4.08
N LEU A 142 10.83 9.87 -5.00
CA LEU A 142 10.01 10.81 -5.77
C LEU A 142 9.06 11.60 -4.86
N ALA A 143 8.44 10.96 -3.85
CA ALA A 143 7.58 11.63 -2.89
C ALA A 143 8.36 12.62 -2.02
N SER A 144 9.56 12.24 -1.55
CA SER A 144 10.40 13.12 -0.74
C SER A 144 10.93 14.34 -1.53
N ASN A 145 11.15 14.18 -2.83
CA ASN A 145 11.60 15.28 -3.69
C ASN A 145 10.45 16.23 -4.06
N SER A 146 9.23 15.75 -4.22
CA SER A 146 8.06 16.62 -4.49
C SER A 146 7.75 17.54 -3.31
N SER A 147 7.97 17.09 -2.08
CA SER A 147 7.84 17.92 -0.87
C SER A 147 8.91 19.01 -0.77
N ARG A 148 10.06 18.81 -1.41
CA ARG A 148 11.15 19.81 -1.44
C ARG A 148 10.98 20.86 -2.53
N THR A 149 10.29 20.56 -3.62
CA THR A 149 10.03 21.51 -4.73
C THR A 149 8.93 22.51 -4.41
N SER A 150 8.15 22.33 -3.36
CA SER A 150 7.26 23.36 -2.84
C SER A 150 7.98 24.38 -1.92
N ALA A 151 9.29 24.26 -1.69
CA ALA A 151 10.07 25.35 -1.20
C ALA A 151 10.03 26.47 -2.25
N LEU A 152 9.41 27.60 -1.90
CA LEU A 152 9.34 28.83 -2.69
C LEU A 152 10.67 29.02 -3.42
N ASP A 153 10.60 29.15 -4.75
CA ASP A 153 11.77 29.52 -5.55
C ASP A 153 12.42 30.73 -4.87
N PRO A 154 13.70 30.65 -4.45
CA PRO A 154 14.37 31.77 -3.77
C PRO A 154 14.41 33.03 -4.63
N ARG A 155 14.02 32.95 -5.91
CA ARG A 155 13.89 34.07 -6.83
C ARG A 155 12.51 34.75 -6.76
N LEU A 156 11.51 34.11 -6.17
CA LEU A 156 10.17 34.70 -6.04
C LEU A 156 10.14 36.05 -5.29
N PRO A 157 10.89 36.24 -4.18
CA PRO A 157 10.97 37.54 -3.55
C PRO A 157 11.52 38.63 -4.48
N ALA A 158 12.47 38.30 -5.35
CA ALA A 158 13.06 39.25 -6.29
C ALA A 158 12.09 39.68 -7.40
N LEU A 159 11.04 38.90 -7.71
CA LEU A 159 10.00 39.25 -8.67
C LEU A 159 8.98 40.25 -8.11
N TYR A 160 8.89 40.37 -6.80
CA TYR A 160 7.97 41.27 -6.09
C TYR A 160 8.66 42.44 -5.39
N GLU A 161 10.00 42.56 -5.52
CA GLU A 161 10.75 43.72 -5.04
C GLU A 161 10.43 44.94 -5.97
N GLU A 162 10.16 46.07 -5.36
CA GLU A 162 10.02 47.34 -6.11
C GLU A 162 11.33 47.65 -6.84
N ILE A 163 11.22 48.14 -8.06
CA ILE A 163 12.33 48.45 -8.98
C ILE A 163 13.43 49.31 -8.31
N ASP A 164 13.05 50.17 -7.38
CA ASP A 164 13.96 51.05 -6.64
C ASP A 164 14.90 50.32 -5.64
N ARG A 165 14.62 49.06 -5.35
CA ARG A 165 15.47 48.23 -4.48
C ARG A 165 16.41 47.27 -5.24
N LEU A 166 16.29 47.22 -6.57
CA LEU A 166 17.17 46.40 -7.41
C LEU A 166 18.46 47.18 -7.69
N VAL A 167 19.51 46.82 -6.99
CA VAL A 167 20.83 47.43 -7.16
C VAL A 167 21.34 47.20 -8.58
N GLY A 168 21.62 48.27 -9.34
CA GLY A 168 22.26 48.21 -10.65
C GLY A 168 21.34 48.40 -11.86
N ILE A 169 20.05 48.67 -11.71
CA ILE A 169 19.11 48.87 -12.82
C ILE A 169 18.68 50.34 -12.97
N GLY A 170 19.00 51.22 -12.00
CA GLY A 170 18.46 52.59 -11.90
C GLY A 170 19.01 53.63 -12.85
N ASP A 171 20.23 53.48 -13.36
CA ASP A 171 20.95 54.61 -13.98
C ASP A 171 21.11 54.56 -15.51
N GLU A 172 20.88 53.42 -16.16
CA GLU A 172 21.09 53.34 -17.63
C GLU A 172 19.86 53.59 -18.49
N TRP A 173 18.65 53.65 -17.92
CA TRP A 173 17.42 53.83 -18.69
C TRP A 173 16.98 55.31 -18.91
N ILE A 174 17.61 56.23 -18.23
CA ILE A 174 17.27 57.65 -18.31
C ILE A 174 17.98 58.36 -19.48
N ILE A 175 19.05 57.79 -20.06
CA ILE A 175 19.84 58.47 -21.11
C ILE A 175 19.32 58.22 -22.55
N SER A 176 18.32 57.36 -22.75
CA SER A 176 17.84 56.98 -24.09
C SER A 176 16.56 57.73 -24.54
N LYS A 177 16.15 58.81 -23.88
CA LYS A 177 14.99 59.62 -24.27
C LYS A 177 15.26 61.13 -24.29
N THR A 178 16.41 61.57 -24.85
CA THR A 178 16.61 62.94 -25.25
C THR A 178 17.00 63.02 -26.72
#